data_2d95549626d88992daa29348ae70b38c
#
_entry.id   2d95549626d88992daa29348ae70b38c
#
_cell.length_a   1.000
_cell.length_b   1.000
_cell.length_c   1.000
_cell.angle_alpha   90.00
_cell.angle_beta   90.00
_cell.angle_gamma   90.00
#
_symmetry.space_group_name_H-M   'P 1'
#
loop_
_entity.id
_entity.type
_entity.pdbx_description
1 polymer ?
#
loop_
_entity_poly.entity_id
_entity_poly.type
_entity_poly.pdbx_seq_one_letter_code
_entity_poly.pdbx_strand_id
1 'polypeptide(L)'
;MLRLIDALHLITYAEMRAAFAEAQRMGRMDQATKDLAVAAFETDWRTCQVTDVTDSLIRRAGDLTDRFGLRGYDSVHLAAAEAISLLLMPEPLMFVCFDERLCDAARALGMLTAT
;
A
#
# COMPACT_ATOMS: atom_id res chain seq x y z
N MET A 1 24.21 -2.87 1.65
CA MET A 1 23.55 -1.55 1.74
C MET A 1 22.05 -1.73 1.57
N LEU A 2 21.26 -1.16 2.44
CA LEU A 2 19.79 -1.22 2.36
C LEU A 2 19.32 -0.34 1.20
N ARG A 3 18.56 -0.91 0.26
CA ARG A 3 18.00 -0.15 -0.84
C ARG A 3 16.77 0.63 -0.36
N LEU A 4 16.43 1.71 -1.06
CA LEU A 4 15.24 2.49 -0.72
C LEU A 4 13.95 1.65 -0.72
N ILE A 5 13.83 0.73 -1.70
CA ILE A 5 12.67 -0.18 -1.77
C ILE A 5 12.55 -1.03 -0.51
N ASP A 6 13.67 -1.52 0.01
CA ASP A 6 13.65 -2.34 1.22
C ASP A 6 13.20 -1.53 2.41
N ALA A 7 13.63 -0.26 2.50
CA ALA A 7 13.19 0.64 3.57
C ALA A 7 11.69 0.90 3.51
N LEU A 8 11.14 1.20 2.33
CA LEU A 8 9.70 1.41 2.15
C LEU A 8 8.89 0.16 2.47
N HIS A 9 9.38 -0.99 2.06
CA HIS A 9 8.77 -2.28 2.34
C HIS A 9 8.69 -2.52 3.86
N LEU A 10 9.80 -2.30 4.56
CA LEU A 10 9.84 -2.46 6.02
C LEU A 10 8.91 -1.48 6.73
N ILE A 11 8.82 -0.24 6.26
CA ILE A 11 7.90 0.74 6.84
C ILE A 11 6.45 0.29 6.66
N THR A 12 6.09 -0.25 5.51
CA THR A 12 4.75 -0.78 5.25
C THR A 12 4.40 -1.89 6.24
N TYR A 13 5.34 -2.79 6.50
CA TYR A 13 5.16 -3.83 7.51
C TYR A 13 4.82 -3.23 8.88
N ALA A 14 5.62 -2.26 9.31
CA ALA A 14 5.42 -1.61 10.62
C ALA A 14 4.06 -0.90 10.69
N GLU A 15 3.66 -0.24 9.61
CA GLU A 15 2.36 0.45 9.56
C GLU A 15 1.19 -0.51 9.66
N MET A 16 1.26 -1.66 9.00
CA MET A 16 0.22 -2.69 9.11
C MET A 16 0.13 -3.25 10.52
N ARG A 17 1.28 -3.52 11.14
CA ARG A 17 1.30 -3.99 12.54
C ARG A 17 0.72 -2.94 13.48
N ALA A 18 1.03 -1.67 13.25
CA ALA A 18 0.47 -0.57 14.03
C ALA A 18 -1.05 -0.46 13.87
N ALA A 19 -1.55 -0.67 12.66
CA ALA A 19 -2.99 -0.63 12.41
C ALA A 19 -3.74 -1.74 13.16
N PHE A 20 -3.20 -2.95 13.19
CA PHE A 20 -3.81 -4.04 13.96
C PHE A 20 -3.80 -3.75 15.46
N ALA A 21 -2.67 -3.22 15.97
CA ALA A 21 -2.56 -2.87 17.38
C ALA A 21 -3.55 -1.76 17.76
N GLU A 22 -3.71 -0.76 16.90
CA GLU A 22 -4.68 0.31 17.13
C GLU A 22 -6.11 -0.21 17.12
N ALA A 23 -6.45 -1.07 16.17
CA ALA A 23 -7.79 -1.66 16.09
C ALA A 23 -8.14 -2.40 17.38
N GLN A 24 -7.19 -3.11 17.98
CA GLN A 24 -7.40 -3.77 19.26
C GLN A 24 -7.61 -2.75 20.39
N ARG A 25 -6.75 -1.74 20.47
CA ARG A 25 -6.87 -0.70 21.51
C ARG A 25 -8.19 0.05 21.44
N MET A 26 -8.70 0.26 20.21
CA MET A 26 -9.96 0.97 19.96
C MET A 26 -11.19 0.06 20.09
N GLY A 27 -11.00 -1.20 20.47
CA GLY A 27 -12.10 -2.14 20.66
C GLY A 27 -12.75 -2.66 19.37
N ARG A 28 -12.10 -2.46 18.21
CA ARG A 28 -12.63 -2.94 16.92
C ARG A 28 -12.34 -4.41 16.70
N MET A 29 -11.36 -4.97 17.40
CA MET A 29 -11.07 -6.39 17.39
C MET A 29 -10.52 -6.82 18.73
N ASP A 30 -10.80 -8.07 19.10
CA ASP A 30 -10.26 -8.65 20.33
C ASP A 30 -8.86 -9.25 20.06
N GLN A 31 -8.22 -9.73 21.14
CA GLN A 31 -6.88 -10.29 21.04
C GLN A 31 -6.82 -11.49 20.11
N ALA A 32 -7.82 -12.39 20.20
CA ALA A 32 -7.83 -13.60 19.37
C ALA A 32 -7.95 -13.26 17.89
N THR A 33 -8.83 -12.30 17.54
CA THR A 33 -9.00 -11.83 16.16
C THR A 33 -7.74 -11.15 15.67
N LYS A 34 -7.10 -10.33 16.50
CA LYS A 34 -5.83 -9.68 16.15
C LYS A 34 -4.75 -10.72 15.87
N ASP A 35 -4.63 -11.74 16.72
CA ASP A 35 -3.61 -12.78 16.53
C ASP A 35 -3.80 -13.51 15.20
N LEU A 36 -5.05 -13.80 14.83
CA LEU A 36 -5.36 -14.41 13.54
C LEU A 36 -5.02 -13.48 12.38
N ALA A 37 -5.35 -12.20 12.51
CA ALA A 37 -5.06 -11.21 11.47
C ALA A 37 -3.56 -11.04 11.26
N VAL A 38 -2.79 -10.97 12.35
CA VAL A 38 -1.33 -10.87 12.29
C VAL A 38 -0.73 -12.12 11.64
N ALA A 39 -1.20 -13.30 12.02
CA ALA A 39 -0.70 -14.56 11.45
C ALA A 39 -0.97 -14.63 9.93
N ALA A 40 -2.17 -14.25 9.50
CA ALA A 40 -2.52 -14.22 8.08
C ALA A 40 -1.66 -13.19 7.33
N PHE A 41 -1.47 -12.01 7.92
CA PHE A 41 -0.63 -10.96 7.34
C PHE A 41 0.82 -11.43 7.19
N GLU A 42 1.38 -12.10 8.21
CA GLU A 42 2.74 -12.63 8.15
C GLU A 42 2.92 -13.64 7.03
N THR A 43 1.93 -14.50 6.82
CA THR A 43 1.95 -15.47 5.73
C THR A 43 1.95 -14.77 4.38
N ASP A 44 1.05 -13.80 4.20
CA ASP A 44 0.94 -13.04 2.95
C ASP A 44 2.20 -12.19 2.70
N TRP A 45 2.77 -11.64 3.77
CA TRP A 45 3.97 -10.81 3.68
C TRP A 45 5.16 -11.55 3.09
N ARG A 46 5.30 -12.82 3.43
CA ARG A 46 6.40 -13.66 2.91
C ARG A 46 6.31 -13.85 1.40
N THR A 47 5.12 -13.75 0.84
CA THR A 47 4.89 -13.93 -0.60
C THR A 47 4.68 -12.61 -1.33
N CYS A 48 4.78 -11.46 -0.63
CA CYS A 48 4.59 -10.15 -1.22
C CYS A 48 5.57 -9.88 -2.34
N GLN A 49 5.05 -9.39 -3.46
CA GLN A 49 5.86 -8.90 -4.56
C GLN A 49 6.41 -7.53 -4.18
N VAL A 50 7.71 -7.34 -4.39
CA VAL A 50 8.38 -6.07 -4.15
C VAL A 50 8.67 -5.42 -5.49
N THR A 51 8.21 -4.19 -5.67
CA THR A 51 8.48 -3.40 -6.88
C THR A 51 9.76 -2.61 -6.67
N ASP A 52 10.68 -2.68 -7.63
CA ASP A 52 11.90 -1.89 -7.57
C ASP A 52 11.58 -0.39 -7.64
N VAL A 53 12.24 0.38 -6.78
CA VAL A 53 12.16 1.84 -6.82
C VAL A 53 13.17 2.32 -7.85
N THR A 54 12.67 2.83 -8.97
CA THR A 54 13.48 3.39 -10.03
C THR A 54 13.33 4.91 -10.03
N ASP A 55 14.22 5.61 -10.71
CA ASP A 55 14.09 7.04 -10.93
C ASP A 55 12.74 7.37 -11.59
N SER A 56 12.34 6.57 -12.57
CA SER A 56 11.08 6.72 -13.28
C SER A 56 9.88 6.61 -12.32
N LEU A 57 9.90 5.62 -11.42
CA LEU A 57 8.83 5.45 -10.44
C LEU A 57 8.71 6.65 -9.50
N ILE A 58 9.85 7.14 -9.00
CA ILE A 58 9.88 8.29 -8.08
C ILE A 58 9.39 9.56 -8.79
N ARG A 59 9.76 9.76 -10.05
CA ARG A 59 9.27 10.91 -10.83
C ARG A 59 7.77 10.81 -11.04
N ARG A 60 7.26 9.61 -11.35
CA ARG A 60 5.81 9.38 -11.46
C ARG A 60 5.12 9.68 -10.14
N ALA A 61 5.71 9.27 -9.01
CA ALA A 61 5.15 9.60 -7.70
C ALA A 61 5.06 11.13 -7.49
N GLY A 62 6.08 11.88 -7.93
CA GLY A 62 6.05 13.34 -7.90
C GLY A 62 4.87 13.92 -8.68
N ASP A 63 4.63 13.40 -9.88
CA ASP A 63 3.49 13.83 -10.70
C ASP A 63 2.16 13.53 -10.01
N LEU A 64 2.05 12.38 -9.37
CA LEU A 64 0.84 11.99 -8.63
C LEU A 64 0.63 12.87 -7.39
N THR A 65 1.70 13.28 -6.75
CA THR A 65 1.64 14.23 -5.64
C THR A 65 0.99 15.55 -6.10
N ASP A 66 1.45 16.07 -7.22
CA ASP A 66 0.92 17.32 -7.76
C ASP A 66 -0.53 17.17 -8.20
N ARG A 67 -0.84 16.07 -8.87
CA ARG A 67 -2.18 15.83 -9.44
C ARG A 67 -3.23 15.59 -8.37
N PHE A 68 -2.93 14.82 -7.34
CA PHE A 68 -3.92 14.37 -6.37
C PHE A 68 -3.74 14.96 -4.98
N GLY A 69 -2.70 15.76 -4.74
CA GLY A 69 -2.45 16.35 -3.44
C GLY A 69 -2.12 15.34 -2.35
N LEU A 70 -1.45 14.25 -2.72
CA LEU A 70 -1.09 13.19 -1.79
C LEU A 70 0.23 13.49 -1.10
N ARG A 71 0.43 12.87 0.06
CA ARG A 71 1.74 12.86 0.72
C ARG A 71 2.72 12.04 -0.11
N GLY A 72 4.01 12.38 -0.04
CA GLY A 72 5.05 11.70 -0.83
C GLY A 72 5.03 10.19 -0.66
N TYR A 73 4.92 9.68 0.57
CA TYR A 73 4.88 8.26 0.86
C TYR A 73 3.69 7.57 0.15
N ASP A 74 2.49 8.17 0.26
CA ASP A 74 1.29 7.63 -0.39
C ASP A 74 1.43 7.66 -1.91
N SER A 75 2.05 8.70 -2.44
CA SER A 75 2.28 8.81 -3.89
C SER A 75 3.22 7.74 -4.41
N VAL A 76 4.23 7.35 -3.64
CA VAL A 76 5.15 6.26 -4.01
C VAL A 76 4.40 4.93 -4.04
N HIS A 77 3.56 4.66 -3.04
CA HIS A 77 2.73 3.45 -3.02
C HIS A 77 1.77 3.42 -4.20
N LEU A 78 1.13 4.54 -4.51
CA LEU A 78 0.20 4.63 -5.63
C LEU A 78 0.92 4.42 -6.96
N ALA A 79 2.09 5.01 -7.14
CA ALA A 79 2.90 4.84 -8.34
C ALA A 79 3.32 3.37 -8.53
N ALA A 80 3.70 2.70 -7.45
CA ALA A 80 4.06 1.28 -7.48
C ALA A 80 2.85 0.42 -7.87
N ALA A 81 1.68 0.69 -7.28
CA ALA A 81 0.45 -0.02 -7.62
C ALA A 81 0.05 0.22 -9.08
N GLU A 82 0.18 1.45 -9.57
CA GLU A 82 -0.07 1.77 -10.97
C GLU A 82 0.82 0.94 -11.90
N ALA A 83 2.12 0.88 -11.60
CA ALA A 83 3.07 0.12 -12.40
C ALA A 83 2.70 -1.36 -12.45
N ILE A 84 2.29 -1.93 -11.31
CA ILE A 84 1.84 -3.32 -11.25
C ILE A 84 0.55 -3.50 -12.03
N SER A 85 -0.41 -2.57 -11.93
CA SER A 85 -1.68 -2.66 -12.64
C SER A 85 -1.48 -2.68 -14.15
N LEU A 86 -0.52 -1.93 -14.66
CA LEU A 86 -0.19 -1.92 -16.09
C LEU A 86 0.39 -3.25 -16.54
N LEU A 87 1.15 -3.93 -15.69
CA LEU A 87 1.69 -5.26 -15.99
C LEU A 87 0.61 -6.35 -15.98
N LEU A 88 -0.45 -6.16 -15.21
CA LEU A 88 -1.53 -7.14 -15.05
C LEU A 88 -2.65 -6.98 -16.08
N MET A 89 -2.65 -5.90 -16.84
CA MET A 89 -3.71 -5.66 -17.83
C MET A 89 -3.92 -6.88 -18.74
N PRO A 90 -5.19 -7.24 -19.08
CA PRO A 90 -6.43 -6.51 -18.78
C PRO A 90 -7.01 -6.77 -17.37
N GLU A 91 -6.38 -7.61 -16.57
CA GLU A 91 -6.87 -7.91 -15.23
C GLU A 91 -6.75 -6.67 -14.33
N PRO A 92 -7.82 -6.27 -13.62
CA PRO A 92 -7.77 -5.10 -12.75
C PRO A 92 -7.02 -5.40 -11.46
N LEU A 93 -6.31 -4.39 -10.93
CA LEU A 93 -5.67 -4.47 -9.63
C LEU A 93 -6.60 -3.88 -8.57
N MET A 94 -6.78 -4.60 -7.47
CA MET A 94 -7.47 -4.10 -6.29
C MET A 94 -6.48 -3.36 -5.41
N PHE A 95 -6.68 -2.06 -5.22
CA PHE A 95 -5.87 -1.23 -4.33
C PHE A 95 -6.60 -1.09 -3.01
N VAL A 96 -5.98 -1.57 -1.94
CA VAL A 96 -6.58 -1.53 -0.60
C VAL A 96 -5.99 -0.35 0.17
N CYS A 97 -6.84 0.57 0.58
CA CYS A 97 -6.44 1.77 1.31
C CYS A 97 -7.58 2.21 2.21
N PHE A 98 -7.25 2.99 3.24
CA PHE A 98 -8.23 3.51 4.20
C PHE A 98 -8.36 5.04 4.12
N ASP A 99 -7.50 5.68 3.36
CA ASP A 99 -7.54 7.13 3.14
C ASP A 99 -8.39 7.41 1.90
N GLU A 100 -9.44 8.21 2.07
CA GLU A 100 -10.40 8.49 1.00
C GLU A 100 -9.73 9.16 -0.21
N ARG A 101 -8.83 10.11 0.03
CA ARG A 101 -8.12 10.81 -1.05
C ARG A 101 -7.25 9.86 -1.85
N LEU A 102 -6.56 8.96 -1.16
CA LEU A 102 -5.73 7.95 -1.83
C LEU A 102 -6.58 6.96 -2.62
N CYS A 103 -7.72 6.54 -2.07
CA CYS A 103 -8.65 5.65 -2.79
C CYS A 103 -9.23 6.34 -4.02
N ASP A 104 -9.60 7.62 -3.92
CA ASP A 104 -10.09 8.39 -5.06
C ASP A 104 -9.04 8.48 -6.17
N ALA A 105 -7.79 8.71 -5.79
CA ALA A 105 -6.68 8.77 -6.75
C ALA A 105 -6.47 7.41 -7.44
N ALA A 106 -6.52 6.31 -6.69
CA ALA A 106 -6.38 4.97 -7.25
C ALA A 106 -7.50 4.68 -8.26
N ARG A 107 -8.74 5.04 -7.93
CA ARG A 107 -9.86 4.87 -8.86
C ARG A 107 -9.69 5.72 -10.12
N ALA A 108 -9.19 6.95 -9.98
CA ALA A 108 -8.93 7.82 -11.11
C ALA A 108 -7.87 7.23 -12.06
N LEU A 109 -6.97 6.41 -11.56
CA LEU A 109 -5.96 5.70 -12.35
C LEU A 109 -6.45 4.34 -12.88
N GLY A 110 -7.72 4.01 -12.67
CA GLY A 110 -8.31 2.79 -13.22
C GLY A 110 -8.21 1.57 -12.32
N MET A 111 -7.73 1.72 -11.08
CA MET A 111 -7.70 0.61 -10.13
C MET A 111 -9.03 0.45 -9.43
N LEU A 112 -9.32 -0.76 -8.99
CA LEU A 112 -10.46 -1.04 -8.12
C LEU A 112 -10.08 -0.74 -6.66
N THR A 113 -11.05 -0.33 -5.87
CA THR A 113 -10.86 -0.15 -4.43
C THR A 113 -11.95 -0.91 -3.68
N ALA A 114 -11.65 -1.28 -2.43
CA ALA A 114 -12.59 -2.08 -1.62
C ALA A 114 -13.79 -1.27 -1.13
N THR A 115 -13.73 0.06 -1.24
CA THR A 115 -14.82 0.94 -0.79
C THR A 115 -15.18 1.96 -1.85
#